data_2fd7777150ce92d1826ae1254dfee2ba
#
_entry.id   2fd7777150ce92d1826ae1254dfee2ba
#
_cell.length_a   1.000
_cell.length_b   1.000
_cell.length_c   1.000
_cell.angle_alpha   90.00
_cell.angle_beta   90.00
_cell.angle_gamma   90.00
#
_symmetry.space_group_name_H-M   'P 1'
#
loop_
_entity.id
_entity.type
_entity.pdbx_description
1 polymer ?
#
loop_
_entity_poly.entity_id
_entity_poly.type
_entity_poly.pdbx_seq_one_letter_code
_entity_poly.pdbx_strand_id
1 'polypeptide(L)'
;VKLHSTLVAIVAIALSSCTAILTETTGDQGIRENPAERTTGAMIEDEVIETKIAVNMRSQEPAFKQSNFSVVSHNGVVLLTGQVESDFLRAQATEIASQASAKIKRIHNELEVAGKTGFLSRSNDAWIATKIRTLLIAESDVPSSRVKVIVENGAVYLMGLVSQAEGDSSANLARNVSGVTKVVKVFEYIN
;
A
#
# COMPACT_ATOMS: atom_id res chain seq x y z
N VAL A 1 43.35 13.09 -21.92
CA VAL A 1 42.87 11.86 -22.60
C VAL A 1 43.10 10.63 -21.71
N LYS A 2 44.28 10.41 -21.08
CA LYS A 2 44.54 9.23 -20.24
C LYS A 2 43.70 9.16 -18.95
N LEU A 3 43.36 10.31 -18.34
CA LEU A 3 42.58 10.39 -17.10
C LEU A 3 41.11 9.99 -17.29
N HIS A 4 40.51 10.32 -18.45
CA HIS A 4 39.12 9.95 -18.79
C HIS A 4 38.99 8.45 -19.09
N SER A 5 40.04 7.86 -19.71
CA SER A 5 40.06 6.44 -20.02
C SER A 5 40.15 5.56 -18.77
N THR A 6 40.91 5.99 -17.75
CA THR A 6 40.99 5.28 -16.46
C THR A 6 39.73 5.41 -15.64
N LEU A 7 39.03 6.56 -15.67
CA LEU A 7 37.77 6.76 -14.97
C LEU A 7 36.65 5.88 -15.56
N VAL A 8 36.56 5.77 -16.88
CA VAL A 8 35.58 4.91 -17.57
C VAL A 8 35.82 3.44 -17.26
N ALA A 9 37.09 3.00 -17.18
CA ALA A 9 37.44 1.63 -16.85
C ALA A 9 37.04 1.27 -15.40
N ILE A 10 37.22 2.17 -14.44
CA ILE A 10 36.84 1.97 -13.04
C ILE A 10 35.32 1.87 -12.87
N VAL A 11 34.55 2.70 -13.60
CA VAL A 11 33.08 2.64 -13.57
C VAL A 11 32.55 1.37 -14.20
N ALA A 12 33.16 0.87 -15.26
CA ALA A 12 32.76 -0.39 -15.91
C ALA A 12 33.01 -1.61 -15.00
N ILE A 13 34.10 -1.61 -14.21
CA ILE A 13 34.42 -2.70 -13.27
C ILE A 13 33.45 -2.67 -12.07
N ALA A 14 32.99 -1.49 -11.62
CA ALA A 14 32.03 -1.38 -10.53
C ALA A 14 30.63 -1.89 -10.89
N LEU A 15 30.22 -1.81 -12.16
CA LEU A 15 28.93 -2.30 -12.63
C LEU A 15 28.89 -3.82 -12.82
N SER A 16 30.03 -4.48 -13.06
CA SER A 16 30.10 -5.93 -13.22
C SER A 16 30.19 -6.71 -11.90
N SER A 17 30.52 -6.04 -10.79
CA SER A 17 30.69 -6.70 -9.49
C SER A 17 29.37 -7.00 -8.74
N CYS A 18 28.27 -6.32 -9.06
CA CYS A 18 27.00 -6.52 -8.37
C CYS A 18 26.36 -7.91 -8.65
N THR A 19 26.53 -8.45 -9.85
CA THR A 19 25.99 -9.79 -10.18
C THR A 19 26.81 -10.92 -9.59
N ALA A 20 28.12 -10.78 -9.49
CA ALA A 20 29.00 -11.81 -8.93
C ALA A 20 28.79 -11.99 -7.41
N ILE A 21 28.56 -10.90 -6.67
CA ILE A 21 28.29 -10.96 -5.22
C ILE A 21 26.94 -11.64 -4.95
N LEU A 22 25.91 -11.37 -5.77
CA LEU A 22 24.59 -11.99 -5.63
C LEU A 22 24.62 -13.50 -5.89
N THR A 23 25.44 -13.99 -6.83
CA THR A 23 25.54 -15.42 -7.10
C THR A 23 26.31 -16.18 -6.02
N GLU A 24 27.28 -15.57 -5.35
CA GLU A 24 28.00 -16.20 -4.23
C GLU A 24 27.18 -16.27 -2.95
N THR A 25 26.27 -15.32 -2.73
CA THR A 25 25.44 -15.27 -1.51
C THR A 25 24.16 -16.11 -1.61
N THR A 26 23.68 -16.45 -2.81
CA THR A 26 22.44 -17.23 -3.01
C THR A 26 22.67 -18.74 -3.11
N GLY A 27 23.92 -19.22 -3.21
CA GLY A 27 24.24 -20.64 -3.36
C GLY A 27 23.57 -21.29 -4.58
N ASP A 28 23.52 -22.62 -4.61
CA ASP A 28 22.99 -23.42 -5.73
C ASP A 28 21.47 -23.31 -5.93
N GLN A 29 20.74 -22.67 -5.02
CA GLN A 29 19.27 -22.59 -5.08
C GLN A 29 18.73 -21.39 -5.86
N GLY A 30 19.58 -20.43 -6.22
CA GLY A 30 19.18 -19.19 -6.89
C GLY A 30 18.24 -18.32 -6.04
N ILE A 31 17.78 -17.21 -6.62
CA ILE A 31 16.80 -16.32 -5.98
C ILE A 31 15.40 -16.89 -6.23
N ARG A 32 14.72 -17.30 -5.16
CA ARG A 32 13.33 -17.74 -5.22
C ARG A 32 12.45 -16.62 -4.65
N GLU A 33 11.45 -16.23 -5.43
CA GLU A 33 10.43 -15.33 -4.94
C GLU A 33 9.51 -16.06 -3.96
N ASN A 34 9.21 -15.42 -2.83
CA ASN A 34 8.18 -15.88 -1.89
C ASN A 34 6.82 -15.37 -2.38
N PRO A 35 5.89 -16.26 -2.79
CA PRO A 35 4.56 -15.81 -3.27
C PRO A 35 3.75 -15.02 -2.24
N ALA A 36 4.11 -15.14 -0.97
CA ALA A 36 3.46 -14.43 0.14
C ALA A 36 4.04 -13.02 0.38
N GLU A 37 5.08 -12.63 -0.34
CA GLU A 37 5.74 -11.34 -0.19
C GLU A 37 5.69 -10.54 -1.50
N ARG A 38 5.54 -9.23 -1.37
CA ARG A 38 5.65 -8.34 -2.53
C ARG A 38 7.10 -8.26 -2.99
N THR A 39 7.32 -8.36 -4.30
CA THR A 39 8.63 -8.06 -4.89
C THR A 39 8.95 -6.56 -4.74
N THR A 40 10.22 -6.21 -4.77
CA THR A 40 10.66 -4.81 -4.80
C THR A 40 10.06 -4.06 -6.00
N GLY A 41 9.95 -4.74 -7.16
CA GLY A 41 9.30 -4.18 -8.35
C GLY A 41 7.82 -3.84 -8.10
N ALA A 42 7.07 -4.72 -7.42
CA ALA A 42 5.68 -4.47 -7.06
C ALA A 42 5.55 -3.30 -6.07
N MET A 43 6.50 -3.15 -5.12
CA MET A 43 6.50 -2.02 -4.20
C MET A 43 6.68 -0.67 -4.92
N ILE A 44 7.61 -0.60 -5.87
CA ILE A 44 7.84 0.61 -6.68
C ILE A 44 6.61 0.89 -7.57
N GLU A 45 6.03 -0.14 -8.17
CA GLU A 45 4.82 0.01 -9.00
C GLU A 45 3.63 0.54 -8.18
N ASP A 46 3.45 0.04 -6.96
CA ASP A 46 2.41 0.53 -6.04
C ASP A 46 2.56 2.03 -5.75
N GLU A 47 3.77 2.52 -5.44
CA GLU A 47 4.06 3.95 -5.23
C GLU A 47 3.77 4.80 -6.49
N VAL A 48 4.09 4.28 -7.67
CA VAL A 48 3.78 4.92 -8.96
C VAL A 48 2.27 4.98 -9.18
N ILE A 49 1.53 3.92 -8.86
CA ILE A 49 0.07 3.87 -8.95
C ILE A 49 -0.57 4.91 -8.01
N GLU A 50 -0.16 4.94 -6.73
CA GLU A 50 -0.65 5.91 -5.74
C GLU A 50 -0.46 7.35 -6.23
N THR A 51 0.75 7.67 -6.71
CA THR A 51 1.09 8.99 -7.23
C THR A 51 0.25 9.36 -8.45
N LYS A 52 0.14 8.46 -9.44
CA LYS A 52 -0.64 8.72 -10.66
C LYS A 52 -2.10 8.99 -10.33
N ILE A 53 -2.73 8.16 -9.51
CA ILE A 53 -4.13 8.33 -9.12
C ILE A 53 -4.31 9.68 -8.42
N ALA A 54 -3.48 9.99 -7.40
CA ALA A 54 -3.61 11.21 -6.64
C ALA A 54 -3.40 12.48 -7.48
N VAL A 55 -2.47 12.46 -8.43
CA VAL A 55 -2.23 13.56 -9.37
C VAL A 55 -3.38 13.67 -10.36
N ASN A 56 -3.82 12.56 -10.97
CA ASN A 56 -4.89 12.56 -11.96
C ASN A 56 -6.22 13.04 -11.34
N MET A 57 -6.57 12.59 -10.13
CA MET A 57 -7.75 13.08 -9.44
C MET A 57 -7.73 14.61 -9.29
N ARG A 58 -6.62 15.17 -8.79
CA ARG A 58 -6.51 16.63 -8.59
C ARG A 58 -6.41 17.45 -9.87
N SER A 59 -5.94 16.84 -10.98
CA SER A 59 -5.77 17.54 -12.26
C SER A 59 -7.02 17.48 -13.13
N GLN A 60 -7.74 16.36 -13.15
CA GLN A 60 -8.91 16.16 -13.99
C GLN A 60 -10.18 16.75 -13.37
N GLU A 61 -10.29 16.72 -12.02
CA GLU A 61 -11.43 17.27 -11.30
C GLU A 61 -10.97 18.21 -10.17
N PRO A 62 -11.08 19.52 -10.36
CA PRO A 62 -10.59 20.51 -9.39
C PRO A 62 -11.16 20.39 -7.97
N ALA A 63 -12.36 19.83 -7.82
CA ALA A 63 -13.00 19.63 -6.51
C ALA A 63 -12.19 18.66 -5.61
N PHE A 64 -11.39 17.77 -6.18
CA PHE A 64 -10.48 16.92 -5.39
C PHE A 64 -9.36 17.71 -4.70
N LYS A 65 -9.03 18.92 -5.15
CA LYS A 65 -8.05 19.78 -4.44
C LYS A 65 -8.57 20.22 -3.08
N GLN A 66 -9.89 20.27 -2.92
CA GLN A 66 -10.54 20.62 -1.67
C GLN A 66 -10.98 19.41 -0.84
N SER A 67 -10.96 18.21 -1.43
CA SER A 67 -11.27 16.97 -0.75
C SER A 67 -10.10 16.48 0.11
N ASN A 68 -10.42 15.72 1.16
CA ASN A 68 -9.42 15.02 1.97
C ASN A 68 -9.45 13.54 1.62
N PHE A 69 -8.56 13.09 0.75
CA PHE A 69 -8.50 11.69 0.35
C PHE A 69 -7.09 11.13 0.43
N SER A 70 -7.01 9.83 0.61
CA SER A 70 -5.80 9.02 0.57
C SER A 70 -5.94 7.93 -0.48
N VAL A 71 -4.86 7.65 -1.16
CA VAL A 71 -4.73 6.54 -2.10
C VAL A 71 -3.66 5.60 -1.57
N VAL A 72 -3.98 4.34 -1.43
CA VAL A 72 -3.03 3.31 -1.00
C VAL A 72 -3.09 2.15 -1.98
N SER A 73 -1.94 1.73 -2.50
CA SER A 73 -1.81 0.53 -3.33
C SER A 73 -1.02 -0.55 -2.60
N HIS A 74 -1.40 -1.79 -2.81
CA HIS A 74 -0.68 -2.96 -2.31
C HIS A 74 -0.84 -4.10 -3.29
N ASN A 75 0.26 -4.44 -3.99
CA ASN A 75 0.29 -5.46 -5.05
C ASN A 75 -0.77 -5.23 -6.15
N GLY A 76 -1.00 -3.96 -6.52
CA GLY A 76 -2.01 -3.55 -7.51
C GLY A 76 -3.46 -3.54 -6.99
N VAL A 77 -3.70 -3.86 -5.73
CA VAL A 77 -4.99 -3.62 -5.07
C VAL A 77 -4.98 -2.20 -4.54
N VAL A 78 -5.87 -1.36 -5.02
CA VAL A 78 -5.98 0.06 -4.67
C VAL A 78 -7.11 0.28 -3.68
N LEU A 79 -6.83 1.04 -2.64
CA LEU A 79 -7.79 1.53 -1.66
C LEU A 79 -7.86 3.06 -1.72
N LEU A 80 -9.06 3.60 -1.90
CA LEU A 80 -9.35 5.03 -1.81
C LEU A 80 -10.13 5.28 -0.52
N THR A 81 -9.60 6.12 0.38
CA THR A 81 -10.25 6.50 1.65
C THR A 81 -10.30 8.00 1.80
N GLY A 82 -11.13 8.47 2.73
CA GLY A 82 -11.27 9.88 3.04
C GLY A 82 -12.65 10.44 2.71
N GLN A 83 -12.74 11.76 2.51
CA GLN A 83 -14.00 12.46 2.34
C GLN A 83 -14.03 13.26 1.04
N VAL A 84 -15.15 13.14 0.34
CA VAL A 84 -15.49 13.93 -0.86
C VAL A 84 -16.84 14.60 -0.69
N GLU A 85 -17.09 15.66 -1.46
CA GLU A 85 -18.28 16.49 -1.29
C GLU A 85 -19.55 15.89 -1.91
N SER A 86 -19.43 14.88 -2.79
CA SER A 86 -20.59 14.31 -3.50
C SER A 86 -20.34 12.88 -3.97
N ASP A 87 -21.46 12.16 -4.22
CA ASP A 87 -21.45 10.85 -4.87
C ASP A 87 -20.84 10.89 -6.27
N PHE A 88 -20.99 12.02 -6.97
CA PHE A 88 -20.37 12.25 -8.26
C PHE A 88 -18.84 12.15 -8.14
N LEU A 89 -18.23 12.86 -7.19
CA LEU A 89 -16.79 12.81 -6.95
C LEU A 89 -16.34 11.41 -6.53
N ARG A 90 -17.13 10.73 -5.70
CA ARG A 90 -16.84 9.34 -5.32
C ARG A 90 -16.81 8.41 -6.55
N ALA A 91 -17.74 8.53 -7.45
CA ALA A 91 -17.77 7.76 -8.70
C ALA A 91 -16.60 8.13 -9.63
N GLN A 92 -16.33 9.43 -9.80
CA GLN A 92 -15.20 9.93 -10.61
C GLN A 92 -13.84 9.43 -10.08
N ALA A 93 -13.67 9.32 -8.76
CA ALA A 93 -12.45 8.77 -8.18
C ALA A 93 -12.18 7.34 -8.66
N THR A 94 -13.20 6.48 -8.74
CA THR A 94 -13.06 5.11 -9.26
C THR A 94 -12.69 5.13 -10.75
N GLU A 95 -13.35 5.95 -11.54
CA GLU A 95 -13.12 6.05 -12.98
C GLU A 95 -11.67 6.49 -13.27
N ILE A 96 -11.22 7.59 -12.62
CA ILE A 96 -9.86 8.10 -12.77
C ILE A 96 -8.82 7.08 -12.30
N ALA A 97 -9.07 6.41 -11.18
CA ALA A 97 -8.18 5.39 -10.65
C ALA A 97 -8.05 4.20 -11.61
N SER A 98 -9.13 3.76 -12.23
CA SER A 98 -9.13 2.62 -13.15
C SER A 98 -8.26 2.84 -14.39
N GLN A 99 -8.10 4.09 -14.80
CA GLN A 99 -7.33 4.49 -15.98
C GLN A 99 -5.85 4.77 -15.65
N ALA A 100 -5.46 4.80 -14.37
CA ALA A 100 -4.13 5.24 -13.97
C ALA A 100 -3.02 4.23 -14.32
N SER A 101 -3.30 2.93 -14.30
CA SER A 101 -2.33 1.87 -14.63
C SER A 101 -3.02 0.55 -14.99
N ALA A 102 -2.50 -0.11 -16.02
CA ALA A 102 -2.92 -1.48 -16.38
C ALA A 102 -2.50 -2.54 -15.32
N LYS A 103 -1.68 -2.16 -14.34
CA LYS A 103 -1.26 -3.02 -13.23
C LYS A 103 -2.26 -3.07 -12.08
N ILE A 104 -3.27 -2.21 -12.11
CA ILE A 104 -4.32 -2.23 -11.08
C ILE A 104 -5.20 -3.47 -11.27
N LYS A 105 -5.24 -4.30 -10.23
CA LYS A 105 -6.03 -5.55 -10.20
C LYS A 105 -7.44 -5.30 -9.68
N ARG A 106 -7.57 -4.41 -8.69
CA ARG A 106 -8.85 -4.13 -8.00
C ARG A 106 -8.82 -2.77 -7.34
N ILE A 107 -9.96 -2.09 -7.30
CA ILE A 107 -10.14 -0.81 -6.61
C ILE A 107 -11.22 -0.97 -5.55
N HIS A 108 -10.87 -0.62 -4.32
CA HIS A 108 -11.81 -0.46 -3.21
C HIS A 108 -12.02 1.04 -2.97
N ASN A 109 -13.17 1.54 -3.37
CA ASN A 109 -13.55 2.92 -3.14
C ASN A 109 -14.37 3.04 -1.86
N GLU A 110 -13.70 3.40 -0.78
CA GLU A 110 -14.25 3.62 0.55
C GLU A 110 -14.30 5.12 0.89
N LEU A 111 -14.35 5.99 -0.14
CA LEU A 111 -14.58 7.43 0.04
C LEU A 111 -15.98 7.67 0.60
N GLU A 112 -16.07 8.50 1.63
CA GLU A 112 -17.33 8.90 2.25
C GLU A 112 -17.77 10.27 1.71
N VAL A 113 -19.08 10.42 1.46
CA VAL A 113 -19.65 11.74 1.12
C VAL A 113 -19.90 12.49 2.41
N ALA A 114 -18.94 13.30 2.80
CA ALA A 114 -18.96 14.07 4.06
C ALA A 114 -18.04 15.29 3.97
N GLY A 115 -18.21 16.22 4.93
CA GLY A 115 -17.24 17.30 5.16
C GLY A 115 -15.90 16.73 5.66
N LYS A 116 -14.83 17.54 5.57
CA LYS A 116 -13.48 17.13 6.01
C LYS A 116 -13.44 16.73 7.48
N THR A 117 -12.80 15.62 7.78
CA THR A 117 -12.56 15.18 9.16
C THR A 117 -11.61 16.11 9.90
N GLY A 118 -11.90 16.33 11.18
CA GLY A 118 -11.11 17.20 12.05
C GLY A 118 -9.79 16.56 12.49
N PHE A 119 -8.93 17.41 13.09
CA PHE A 119 -7.64 16.98 13.64
C PHE A 119 -7.77 15.88 14.71
N LEU A 120 -8.79 15.96 15.57
CA LEU A 120 -9.02 14.97 16.64
C LEU A 120 -9.31 13.57 16.08
N SER A 121 -10.09 13.47 15.00
CA SER A 121 -10.36 12.18 14.35
C SER A 121 -9.05 11.55 13.83
N ARG A 122 -8.23 12.33 13.15
CA ARG A 122 -6.93 11.85 12.62
C ARG A 122 -5.97 11.40 13.71
N SER A 123 -5.94 12.09 14.86
CA SER A 123 -5.11 11.68 16.00
C SER A 123 -5.60 10.36 16.59
N ASN A 124 -6.91 10.16 16.68
CA ASN A 124 -7.50 8.90 17.12
C ASN A 124 -7.20 7.76 16.15
N ASP A 125 -7.32 7.99 14.85
CA ASP A 125 -7.01 7.01 13.80
C ASP A 125 -5.54 6.55 13.86
N ALA A 126 -4.61 7.47 14.08
CA ALA A 126 -3.19 7.16 14.24
C ALA A 126 -2.94 6.29 15.48
N TRP A 127 -3.63 6.57 16.59
CA TRP A 127 -3.56 5.76 17.81
C TRP A 127 -4.11 4.34 17.57
N ILE A 128 -5.30 4.21 16.96
CA ILE A 128 -5.91 2.94 16.60
C ILE A 128 -4.98 2.13 15.70
N ALA A 129 -4.43 2.74 14.64
CA ALA A 129 -3.51 2.08 13.73
C ALA A 129 -2.26 1.55 14.45
N THR A 130 -1.68 2.34 15.36
CA THR A 130 -0.52 1.93 16.17
C THR A 130 -0.87 0.77 17.07
N LYS A 131 -2.01 0.82 17.75
CA LYS A 131 -2.46 -0.26 18.64
C LYS A 131 -2.67 -1.57 17.89
N ILE A 132 -3.33 -1.52 16.73
CA ILE A 132 -3.54 -2.70 15.89
C ILE A 132 -2.22 -3.29 15.43
N ARG A 133 -1.28 -2.47 14.92
CA ARG A 133 0.05 -2.94 14.49
C ARG A 133 0.81 -3.63 15.63
N THR A 134 0.75 -3.08 16.84
CA THR A 134 1.38 -3.70 18.03
C THR A 134 0.77 -5.06 18.33
N LEU A 135 -0.56 -5.20 18.26
CA LEU A 135 -1.23 -6.47 18.49
C LEU A 135 -0.89 -7.50 17.40
N LEU A 136 -0.84 -7.09 16.12
CA LEU A 136 -0.44 -7.97 15.01
C LEU A 136 1.01 -8.47 15.17
N ILE A 137 1.92 -7.64 15.68
CA ILE A 137 3.32 -8.05 15.94
C ILE A 137 3.40 -9.05 17.11
N ALA A 138 2.54 -8.92 18.12
CA ALA A 138 2.52 -9.79 19.27
C ALA A 138 1.87 -11.16 18.99
N GLU A 139 1.10 -11.27 17.90
CA GLU A 139 0.40 -12.50 17.52
C GLU A 139 1.25 -13.34 16.56
N SER A 140 1.56 -14.57 16.97
CA SER A 140 2.43 -15.48 16.19
C SER A 140 1.78 -15.99 14.90
N ASP A 141 0.44 -16.08 14.89
CA ASP A 141 -0.31 -16.65 13.77
C ASP A 141 -0.64 -15.62 12.68
N VAL A 142 -0.18 -14.37 12.86
CA VAL A 142 -0.39 -13.29 11.91
C VAL A 142 0.95 -12.79 11.36
N PRO A 143 1.14 -12.82 10.04
CA PRO A 143 2.35 -12.27 9.41
C PRO A 143 2.30 -10.74 9.40
N SER A 144 2.61 -10.10 10.53
CA SER A 144 2.49 -8.67 10.73
C SER A 144 3.23 -7.82 9.68
N SER A 145 4.34 -8.33 9.13
CA SER A 145 5.10 -7.70 8.06
C SER A 145 4.35 -7.67 6.71
N ARG A 146 3.39 -8.56 6.52
CA ARG A 146 2.58 -8.67 5.29
C ARG A 146 1.23 -7.97 5.38
N VAL A 147 0.87 -7.46 6.55
CA VAL A 147 -0.42 -6.78 6.80
C VAL A 147 -0.22 -5.27 6.92
N LYS A 148 -0.73 -4.51 5.96
CA LYS A 148 -0.78 -3.05 5.97
C LYS A 148 -2.09 -2.59 6.63
N VAL A 149 -1.99 -1.78 7.69
CA VAL A 149 -3.13 -1.27 8.47
C VAL A 149 -3.34 0.19 8.11
N ILE A 150 -4.51 0.51 7.59
CA ILE A 150 -4.97 1.87 7.30
C ILE A 150 -6.21 2.14 8.16
N VAL A 151 -6.27 3.31 8.78
CA VAL A 151 -7.43 3.73 9.58
C VAL A 151 -7.89 5.09 9.09
N GLU A 152 -9.18 5.21 8.82
CA GLU A 152 -9.82 6.45 8.43
C GLU A 152 -11.16 6.57 9.17
N ASN A 153 -11.29 7.60 9.98
CA ASN A 153 -12.50 7.89 10.77
C ASN A 153 -13.01 6.70 11.60
N GLY A 154 -12.08 5.95 12.24
CA GLY A 154 -12.38 4.75 13.01
C GLY A 154 -12.66 3.49 12.19
N ALA A 155 -12.79 3.59 10.87
CA ALA A 155 -12.84 2.44 9.98
C ALA A 155 -11.43 1.91 9.70
N VAL A 156 -11.22 0.62 9.90
CA VAL A 156 -9.95 -0.07 9.70
C VAL A 156 -9.98 -0.85 8.40
N TYR A 157 -8.98 -0.64 7.57
CA TYR A 157 -8.78 -1.35 6.32
C TYR A 157 -7.48 -2.16 6.43
N LEU A 158 -7.58 -3.47 6.22
CA LEU A 158 -6.44 -4.39 6.28
C LEU A 158 -6.12 -4.86 4.87
N MET A 159 -4.92 -4.54 4.40
CA MET A 159 -4.41 -4.93 3.08
C MET A 159 -3.21 -5.86 3.25
N GLY A 160 -2.95 -6.70 2.27
CA GLY A 160 -1.79 -7.60 2.30
C GLY A 160 -2.00 -8.86 1.49
N LEU A 161 -0.93 -9.65 1.34
CA LEU A 161 -0.96 -11.00 0.79
C LEU A 161 -0.97 -11.99 1.96
N VAL A 162 -2.10 -12.61 2.21
CA VAL A 162 -2.32 -13.47 3.38
C VAL A 162 -3.19 -14.67 3.02
N SER A 163 -3.10 -15.74 3.80
CA SER A 163 -4.08 -16.82 3.75
C SER A 163 -5.42 -16.37 4.35
N GLN A 164 -6.48 -17.13 4.10
CA GLN A 164 -7.81 -16.82 4.66
C GLN A 164 -7.77 -16.80 6.20
N ALA A 165 -7.07 -17.76 6.82
CA ALA A 165 -6.94 -17.84 8.28
C ALA A 165 -6.20 -16.64 8.87
N GLU A 166 -5.07 -16.24 8.27
CA GLU A 166 -4.29 -15.07 8.69
C GLU A 166 -5.12 -13.77 8.57
N GLY A 167 -5.88 -13.63 7.47
CA GLY A 167 -6.76 -12.49 7.26
C GLY A 167 -7.90 -12.42 8.27
N ASP A 168 -8.49 -13.56 8.63
CA ASP A 168 -9.56 -13.64 9.63
C ASP A 168 -9.03 -13.33 11.04
N SER A 169 -7.88 -13.88 11.41
CA SER A 169 -7.19 -13.58 12.67
C SER A 169 -6.86 -12.09 12.78
N SER A 170 -6.27 -11.50 11.74
CA SER A 170 -5.96 -10.06 11.68
C SER A 170 -7.21 -9.20 11.88
N ALA A 171 -8.30 -9.55 11.21
CA ALA A 171 -9.56 -8.81 11.31
C ALA A 171 -10.19 -8.93 12.70
N ASN A 172 -10.10 -10.09 13.33
CA ASN A 172 -10.60 -10.32 14.69
C ASN A 172 -9.82 -9.52 15.72
N LEU A 173 -8.48 -9.46 15.62
CA LEU A 173 -7.65 -8.60 16.45
C LEU A 173 -8.05 -7.12 16.33
N ALA A 174 -8.19 -6.64 15.09
CA ALA A 174 -8.53 -5.26 14.83
C ALA A 174 -9.89 -4.84 15.40
N ARG A 175 -10.91 -5.73 15.32
CA ARG A 175 -12.27 -5.47 15.84
C ARG A 175 -12.31 -5.23 17.35
N ASN A 176 -11.38 -5.79 18.09
CA ASN A 176 -11.34 -5.71 19.55
C ASN A 176 -10.63 -4.44 20.05
N VAL A 177 -10.11 -3.59 19.16
CA VAL A 177 -9.45 -2.34 19.54
C VAL A 177 -10.49 -1.25 19.77
N SER A 178 -10.44 -0.60 20.93
CA SER A 178 -11.33 0.51 21.25
C SER A 178 -11.23 1.62 20.21
N GLY A 179 -12.36 2.18 19.82
CA GLY A 179 -12.47 3.22 18.79
C GLY A 179 -12.62 2.70 17.36
N VAL A 180 -12.48 1.39 17.13
CA VAL A 180 -12.76 0.78 15.83
C VAL A 180 -14.27 0.66 15.64
N THR A 181 -14.76 1.23 14.56
CA THR A 181 -16.18 1.22 14.17
C THR A 181 -16.50 0.17 13.11
N LYS A 182 -15.53 -0.10 12.23
CA LYS A 182 -15.66 -1.01 11.10
C LYS A 182 -14.32 -1.64 10.76
N VAL A 183 -14.29 -2.90 10.35
CA VAL A 183 -13.10 -3.55 9.79
C VAL A 183 -13.41 -4.10 8.40
N VAL A 184 -12.65 -3.66 7.42
CA VAL A 184 -12.76 -4.06 6.01
C VAL A 184 -11.52 -4.85 5.62
N LYS A 185 -11.73 -6.07 5.13
CA LYS A 185 -10.67 -6.93 4.59
C LYS A 185 -10.45 -6.60 3.12
N VAL A 186 -9.33 -5.98 2.81
CA VAL A 186 -8.89 -5.59 1.45
C VAL A 186 -7.70 -6.48 1.04
N PHE A 187 -7.70 -7.71 1.51
CA PHE A 187 -6.62 -8.65 1.26
C PHE A 187 -6.63 -9.23 -0.15
N GLU A 188 -5.46 -9.60 -0.64
CA GLU A 188 -5.28 -10.57 -1.70
C GLU A 188 -4.96 -11.90 -1.01
N TYR A 189 -5.80 -12.91 -1.23
CA TYR A 189 -5.64 -14.20 -0.58
C TYR A 189 -4.72 -15.10 -1.39
N ILE A 190 -3.77 -15.71 -0.68
CA ILE A 190 -2.86 -16.72 -1.21
C ILE A 190 -3.28 -18.09 -0.66
N ASN A 191 -3.16 -19.11 -1.51
CA ASN A 191 -3.45 -20.51 -1.16
C ASN A 191 -2.26 -21.16 -0.46
#